data_38233a5b05dce06d9bc5158765ad6f44
#
_entry.id   38233a5b05dce06d9bc5158765ad6f44
#
_cell.length_a   1.000
_cell.length_b   1.000
_cell.length_c   1.000
_cell.angle_alpha   90.00
_cell.angle_beta   90.00
_cell.angle_gamma   90.00
#
_symmetry.space_group_name_H-M   'P 1'
#
loop_
_entity.id
_entity.type
_entity.pdbx_description
1 polymer ?
#
loop_
_entity_poly.entity_id
_entity_poly.type
_entity_poly.pdbx_seq_one_letter_code
_entity_poly.pdbx_strand_id
1 'polypeptide(L)'
;MELSGTVPDPLGGPSGHPAARADDGLSSYATGERVVIRDEEWIVRTVSPATPGVRLEVTGASELVRDHEATFFSAIDEVRRLDPRQVRLVPDTSGAFLSTRLWLDAVMRRSPVPVADTRVVAGHRALLDHLDYQLRPARTMLSNLRPRLLIGDAVGLGKTLEIGIALSELIARGRGDRVLVVTPRAVLKQFQHEMFTRFGIPLVRLDSAGIQRVQRDLPAGRNPFAYFHRVIVSIDTLKNPHLYRHHLRSHRWDAVVIDECHNLINRGTQNNELARILARNSDALILASATPHNGSAESFAELVSLLDPTAIADPRSYSSADIAHLYVRRHRGSPEVRSEIADRWRERLQPTIHPVAPGAAEREVMAELDSVWLHPAGGSAPVTGQGRTLFPWTLFKAFLSSPQALRSTIANRLRTLSGANGAAQTAERRALTRLDSLTAQVTAPAKTRALTSLLKELGVGRDSDTRVVVFSERIDTIEMLARELPGRLHMPKDAVRTLYASQSDDTIQSTVESFGQKRSPIR
;
A
#
# COMPACT_ATOMS: atom_id res chain seq x y z
N MET A 1 10.59 -49.26 9.50
CA MET A 1 9.78 -50.28 8.83
C MET A 1 10.00 -50.06 7.35
N GLU A 2 10.99 -50.77 6.84
CA GLU A 2 11.46 -50.74 5.46
C GLU A 2 10.43 -51.40 4.55
N LEU A 3 10.13 -50.79 3.42
CA LEU A 3 9.54 -51.50 2.30
C LEU A 3 10.38 -51.23 1.06
N SER A 4 11.29 -52.17 0.81
CA SER A 4 11.96 -52.38 -0.46
C SER A 4 10.97 -52.92 -1.48
N GLY A 5 10.81 -52.23 -2.61
CA GLY A 5 10.10 -52.68 -3.78
C GLY A 5 11.00 -52.65 -5.01
N THR A 6 11.55 -53.81 -5.32
CA THR A 6 12.33 -54.12 -6.52
C THR A 6 11.48 -53.96 -7.78
N VAL A 7 12.00 -53.22 -8.75
CA VAL A 7 11.49 -53.16 -10.13
C VAL A 7 12.16 -54.28 -10.96
N PRO A 8 11.46 -55.09 -11.70
CA PRO A 8 12.04 -56.11 -12.58
C PRO A 8 12.43 -55.48 -13.94
N ASP A 9 13.64 -55.80 -14.36
CA ASP A 9 14.21 -55.61 -15.68
C ASP A 9 13.59 -56.62 -16.69
N PRO A 10 13.20 -56.23 -17.88
CA PRO A 10 13.00 -57.15 -18.98
C PRO A 10 14.05 -56.94 -20.08
N LEU A 11 15.09 -57.76 -20.04
CA LEU A 11 15.88 -58.08 -21.21
C LEU A 11 15.10 -59.03 -22.12
N GLY A 12 15.03 -58.74 -23.38
CA GLY A 12 14.53 -59.67 -24.41
C GLY A 12 14.43 -58.99 -25.77
N GLY A 13 15.54 -58.99 -26.54
CA GLY A 13 15.45 -58.71 -27.96
C GLY A 13 14.85 -59.88 -28.73
N PRO A 14 14.41 -59.72 -29.97
CA PRO A 14 15.39 -59.90 -31.06
C PRO A 14 15.27 -58.92 -32.23
N SER A 15 16.37 -58.77 -32.89
CA SER A 15 16.57 -58.23 -34.21
C SER A 15 15.56 -58.73 -35.28
N GLY A 16 14.88 -57.77 -35.90
CA GLY A 16 14.11 -58.02 -37.11
C GLY A 16 13.94 -56.70 -37.81
N HIS A 17 14.79 -56.42 -38.80
CA HIS A 17 14.51 -55.37 -39.80
C HIS A 17 13.23 -55.68 -40.57
N PRO A 18 12.21 -54.85 -40.59
CA PRO A 18 11.21 -54.91 -41.63
C PRO A 18 11.68 -54.08 -42.81
N ALA A 19 11.69 -54.72 -43.96
CA ALA A 19 11.91 -54.14 -45.28
C ALA A 19 11.09 -52.86 -45.48
N ALA A 20 11.75 -51.84 -46.01
CA ALA A 20 11.15 -50.56 -46.40
C ALA A 20 9.99 -50.81 -47.38
N ARG A 21 8.75 -50.53 -46.91
CA ARG A 21 7.65 -50.23 -47.82
C ARG A 21 7.89 -48.83 -48.38
N ALA A 22 7.90 -48.70 -49.69
CA ALA A 22 7.82 -47.41 -50.37
C ALA A 22 6.44 -46.81 -50.03
N ASP A 23 6.44 -45.93 -49.03
CA ASP A 23 5.26 -45.11 -48.68
C ASP A 23 5.52 -43.71 -49.25
N ASP A 24 4.47 -43.10 -49.83
CA ASP A 24 4.56 -41.79 -50.46
C ASP A 24 5.19 -40.75 -49.53
N GLY A 25 6.42 -40.32 -49.81
CA GLY A 25 7.27 -39.55 -48.89
C GLY A 25 6.75 -38.20 -48.39
N LEU A 26 5.52 -37.83 -48.78
CA LEU A 26 4.85 -36.59 -48.32
C LEU A 26 4.29 -36.69 -46.89
N SER A 27 3.98 -37.91 -46.40
CA SER A 27 3.43 -38.11 -45.06
C SER A 27 4.49 -38.24 -43.97
N SER A 28 5.77 -38.23 -44.33
CA SER A 28 6.83 -38.52 -43.37
C SER A 28 7.35 -37.32 -42.58
N TYR A 29 7.19 -36.07 -43.02
CA TYR A 29 7.64 -34.85 -42.31
C TYR A 29 6.53 -33.82 -42.18
N ALA A 30 6.46 -33.13 -41.02
CA ALA A 30 5.47 -32.10 -40.76
C ALA A 30 6.10 -30.71 -40.69
N THR A 31 5.36 -29.69 -41.11
CA THR A 31 5.76 -28.29 -40.92
C THR A 31 5.86 -28.00 -39.42
N GLY A 32 6.94 -27.36 -38.97
CA GLY A 32 7.27 -27.09 -37.58
C GLY A 32 8.04 -28.21 -36.87
N GLU A 33 8.21 -29.36 -37.52
CA GLU A 33 9.02 -30.46 -36.98
C GLU A 33 10.50 -30.09 -36.94
N ARG A 34 11.22 -30.53 -35.90
CA ARG A 34 12.67 -30.41 -35.82
C ARG A 34 13.34 -31.65 -36.38
N VAL A 35 14.29 -31.43 -37.24
CA VAL A 35 15.10 -32.48 -37.89
C VAL A 35 16.58 -32.14 -37.78
N VAL A 36 17.41 -33.17 -37.77
CA VAL A 36 18.87 -33.03 -37.86
C VAL A 36 19.29 -33.43 -39.27
N ILE A 37 19.93 -32.51 -39.97
CA ILE A 37 20.46 -32.69 -41.32
C ILE A 37 21.91 -32.17 -41.34
N ARG A 38 22.86 -32.97 -41.72
CA ARG A 38 24.29 -32.63 -41.74
C ARG A 38 24.81 -32.18 -40.37
N ASP A 39 24.39 -32.88 -39.31
CA ASP A 39 24.74 -32.65 -37.89
C ASP A 39 24.23 -31.34 -37.28
N GLU A 40 23.42 -30.57 -38.03
CA GLU A 40 22.78 -29.34 -37.55
C GLU A 40 21.28 -29.50 -37.39
N GLU A 41 20.68 -28.77 -36.43
CA GLU A 41 19.24 -28.78 -36.20
C GLU A 41 18.52 -27.75 -37.08
N TRP A 42 17.43 -28.21 -37.70
CA TRP A 42 16.59 -27.42 -38.58
C TRP A 42 15.12 -27.53 -38.22
N ILE A 43 14.36 -26.49 -38.47
CA ILE A 43 12.90 -26.48 -38.36
C ILE A 43 12.32 -26.55 -39.77
N VAL A 44 11.50 -27.55 -40.03
CA VAL A 44 10.82 -27.73 -41.30
C VAL A 44 9.78 -26.64 -41.50
N ARG A 45 9.90 -25.88 -42.60
CA ARG A 45 8.96 -24.85 -43.02
C ARG A 45 7.95 -25.35 -44.02
N THR A 46 8.45 -26.02 -45.04
CA THR A 46 7.63 -26.53 -46.14
C THR A 46 8.13 -27.91 -46.54
N VAL A 47 7.19 -28.81 -46.84
CA VAL A 47 7.44 -30.12 -47.39
C VAL A 47 6.79 -30.20 -48.77
N SER A 48 7.55 -30.50 -49.79
CA SER A 48 7.04 -30.63 -51.15
C SER A 48 7.52 -31.92 -51.82
N PRO A 49 6.74 -32.52 -52.75
CA PRO A 49 7.17 -33.72 -53.47
C PRO A 49 8.42 -33.48 -54.29
N ALA A 50 9.31 -34.44 -54.29
CA ALA A 50 10.49 -34.49 -55.21
C ALA A 50 10.68 -35.94 -55.67
N THR A 51 11.23 -36.13 -56.86
CA THR A 51 11.44 -37.49 -57.39
C THR A 51 12.93 -37.74 -57.53
N PRO A 52 13.52 -38.62 -56.69
CA PRO A 52 12.87 -39.40 -55.62
C PRO A 52 12.79 -38.62 -54.30
N GLY A 53 11.81 -38.94 -53.45
CA GLY A 53 11.68 -38.47 -52.06
C GLY A 53 10.92 -37.14 -51.90
N VAL A 54 11.33 -36.34 -50.92
CA VAL A 54 10.72 -35.05 -50.61
C VAL A 54 11.77 -33.94 -50.56
N ARG A 55 11.37 -32.75 -50.91
CA ARG A 55 12.11 -31.49 -50.72
C ARG A 55 11.65 -30.85 -49.43
N LEU A 56 12.59 -30.53 -48.57
CA LEU A 56 12.38 -29.86 -47.27
C LEU A 56 12.96 -28.45 -47.34
N GLU A 57 12.13 -27.45 -47.19
CA GLU A 57 12.59 -26.07 -46.93
C GLU A 57 12.62 -25.88 -45.42
N VAL A 58 13.75 -25.46 -44.88
CA VAL A 58 14.04 -25.45 -43.46
C VAL A 58 14.66 -24.15 -43.02
N THR A 59 14.50 -23.82 -41.73
CA THR A 59 15.22 -22.73 -41.08
C THR A 59 16.12 -23.30 -39.96
N GLY A 60 17.37 -22.85 -39.91
CA GLY A 60 18.36 -23.30 -38.94
C GLY A 60 17.95 -22.99 -37.50
N ALA A 61 18.11 -23.98 -36.59
CA ALA A 61 17.79 -23.89 -35.19
C ALA A 61 19.01 -23.94 -34.26
N SER A 62 20.07 -24.64 -34.67
CA SER A 62 21.34 -24.69 -33.94
C SER A 62 22.17 -23.43 -34.14
N GLU A 63 23.15 -23.19 -33.29
CA GLU A 63 23.90 -21.92 -33.21
C GLU A 63 24.61 -21.57 -34.54
N LEU A 64 25.18 -22.55 -35.18
CA LEU A 64 25.96 -22.37 -36.43
C LEU A 64 25.08 -21.96 -37.61
N VAL A 65 23.86 -22.45 -37.68
CA VAL A 65 22.93 -22.25 -38.82
C VAL A 65 21.71 -21.42 -38.44
N ARG A 66 21.73 -20.77 -37.27
CA ARG A 66 20.59 -20.03 -36.74
C ARG A 66 20.04 -19.03 -37.77
N ASP A 67 18.72 -19.11 -37.97
CA ASP A 67 17.94 -18.25 -38.86
C ASP A 67 18.35 -18.33 -40.35
N HIS A 68 19.29 -19.22 -40.75
CA HIS A 68 19.58 -19.49 -42.14
C HIS A 68 18.47 -20.35 -42.75
N GLU A 69 18.06 -19.97 -43.97
CA GLU A 69 17.14 -20.77 -44.78
C GLU A 69 17.93 -21.72 -45.67
N ALA A 70 17.51 -22.97 -45.74
CA ALA A 70 18.13 -23.99 -46.58
C ALA A 70 17.06 -24.92 -47.21
N THR A 71 17.46 -25.58 -48.28
CA THR A 71 16.64 -26.60 -48.93
C THR A 71 17.41 -27.91 -48.98
N PHE A 72 16.81 -28.98 -48.48
CA PHE A 72 17.37 -30.32 -48.50
C PHE A 72 16.42 -31.29 -49.19
N PHE A 73 17.00 -32.38 -49.69
CA PHE A 73 16.27 -33.45 -50.39
C PHE A 73 16.48 -34.75 -49.62
N SER A 74 15.41 -35.41 -49.20
CA SER A 74 15.50 -36.65 -48.40
C SER A 74 16.13 -37.84 -49.14
N ALA A 75 16.25 -37.73 -50.46
CA ALA A 75 16.95 -38.75 -51.28
C ALA A 75 18.47 -38.57 -51.27
N ILE A 76 18.99 -37.40 -50.92
CA ILE A 76 20.39 -37.04 -50.95
C ILE A 76 20.94 -36.83 -49.54
N ASP A 77 20.14 -36.22 -48.69
CA ASP A 77 20.51 -35.87 -47.32
C ASP A 77 19.89 -36.86 -46.30
N GLU A 78 20.70 -37.30 -45.36
CA GLU A 78 20.17 -38.08 -44.21
C GLU A 78 19.42 -37.13 -43.29
N VAL A 79 18.08 -37.33 -43.20
CA VAL A 79 17.19 -36.54 -42.38
C VAL A 79 16.77 -37.34 -41.17
N ARG A 80 17.27 -37.00 -39.97
CA ARG A 80 16.89 -37.62 -38.72
C ARG A 80 15.87 -36.77 -37.99
N ARG A 81 14.77 -37.36 -37.54
CA ARG A 81 13.79 -36.67 -36.69
C ARG A 81 14.33 -36.54 -35.28
N LEU A 82 14.15 -35.38 -34.70
CA LEU A 82 14.37 -35.17 -33.26
C LEU A 82 13.14 -35.67 -32.50
N ASP A 83 13.29 -36.78 -31.76
CA ASP A 83 12.24 -37.26 -30.87
C ASP A 83 12.21 -36.40 -29.60
N PRO A 84 11.12 -35.65 -29.33
CA PRO A 84 11.01 -34.82 -28.13
C PRO A 84 11.19 -35.58 -26.81
N ARG A 85 10.96 -36.90 -26.82
CA ARG A 85 11.13 -37.78 -25.64
C ARG A 85 12.60 -38.07 -25.32
N GLN A 86 13.49 -37.86 -26.27
CA GLN A 86 14.94 -38.06 -26.10
C GLN A 86 15.69 -36.77 -25.77
N VAL A 87 14.99 -35.64 -25.67
CA VAL A 87 15.57 -34.34 -25.32
C VAL A 87 16.09 -34.38 -23.89
N ARG A 88 17.38 -34.11 -23.72
CA ARG A 88 18.01 -34.03 -22.41
C ARG A 88 17.91 -32.59 -21.88
N LEU A 89 17.35 -32.44 -20.67
CA LEU A 89 17.33 -31.14 -20.01
C LEU A 89 18.74 -30.80 -19.51
N VAL A 90 19.25 -29.67 -19.94
CA VAL A 90 20.53 -29.10 -19.48
C VAL A 90 20.30 -27.69 -18.94
N PRO A 91 21.11 -27.22 -17.98
CA PRO A 91 21.06 -25.82 -17.57
C PRO A 91 21.35 -24.89 -18.75
N ASP A 92 20.52 -23.86 -18.92
CA ASP A 92 20.78 -22.84 -19.93
C ASP A 92 21.81 -21.83 -19.41
N THR A 93 23.03 -21.91 -19.96
CA THR A 93 24.15 -21.01 -19.65
C THR A 93 24.36 -19.96 -20.75
N SER A 94 23.46 -19.88 -21.73
CA SER A 94 23.56 -18.93 -22.83
C SER A 94 23.31 -17.49 -22.41
N GLY A 95 23.82 -16.51 -23.15
CA GLY A 95 23.54 -15.09 -22.95
C GLY A 95 22.05 -14.74 -23.17
N ALA A 96 21.28 -15.60 -23.83
CA ALA A 96 19.85 -15.43 -24.06
C ALA A 96 18.97 -15.85 -22.86
N PHE A 97 19.53 -16.50 -21.83
CA PHE A 97 18.76 -17.00 -20.67
C PHE A 97 17.86 -15.94 -20.04
N LEU A 98 18.40 -14.74 -19.78
CA LEU A 98 17.62 -13.66 -19.15
C LEU A 98 16.47 -13.17 -20.03
N SER A 99 16.70 -13.02 -21.33
CA SER A 99 15.65 -12.59 -22.26
C SER A 99 14.55 -13.64 -22.42
N THR A 100 14.92 -14.91 -22.51
CA THR A 100 13.97 -16.04 -22.56
C THR A 100 13.15 -16.11 -21.28
N ARG A 101 13.79 -15.98 -20.12
CA ARG A 101 13.11 -15.96 -18.83
C ARG A 101 12.14 -14.80 -18.73
N LEU A 102 12.56 -13.58 -19.10
CA LEU A 102 11.68 -12.41 -19.11
C LEU A 102 10.47 -12.59 -20.05
N TRP A 103 10.70 -13.20 -21.21
CA TRP A 103 9.62 -13.51 -22.14
C TRP A 103 8.62 -14.51 -21.55
N LEU A 104 9.10 -15.61 -20.97
CA LEU A 104 8.27 -16.59 -20.28
C LEU A 104 7.47 -15.97 -19.13
N ASP A 105 8.12 -15.17 -18.29
CA ASP A 105 7.46 -14.47 -17.20
C ASP A 105 6.38 -13.50 -17.73
N ALA A 106 6.63 -12.81 -18.82
CA ALA A 106 5.66 -11.93 -19.45
C ALA A 106 4.45 -12.70 -20.01
N VAL A 107 4.68 -13.83 -20.66
CA VAL A 107 3.61 -14.71 -21.18
C VAL A 107 2.78 -15.28 -20.02
N MET A 108 3.45 -15.79 -18.98
CA MET A 108 2.76 -16.31 -17.78
C MET A 108 1.92 -15.25 -17.07
N ARG A 109 2.38 -14.00 -17.03
CA ARG A 109 1.62 -12.88 -16.46
C ARG A 109 0.41 -12.49 -17.30
N ARG A 110 0.47 -12.68 -18.62
CA ARG A 110 -0.64 -12.43 -19.53
C ARG A 110 -1.64 -13.57 -19.61
N SER A 111 -1.25 -14.77 -19.20
CA SER A 111 -2.16 -15.92 -19.20
C SER A 111 -3.25 -15.73 -18.14
N PRO A 112 -4.52 -15.70 -18.51
CA PRO A 112 -5.60 -15.48 -17.56
C PRO A 112 -5.73 -16.67 -16.60
N VAL A 113 -6.00 -16.36 -15.34
CA VAL A 113 -6.39 -17.35 -14.34
C VAL A 113 -7.90 -17.51 -14.41
N PRO A 114 -8.47 -18.73 -14.38
CA PRO A 114 -9.92 -18.93 -14.37
C PRO A 114 -10.57 -18.19 -13.20
N VAL A 115 -11.68 -17.50 -13.46
CA VAL A 115 -12.41 -16.72 -12.43
C VAL A 115 -12.88 -17.60 -11.28
N ALA A 116 -13.23 -18.86 -11.56
CA ALA A 116 -13.69 -19.84 -10.57
C ALA A 116 -12.55 -20.43 -9.71
N ASP A 117 -11.28 -20.19 -10.06
CA ASP A 117 -10.15 -20.66 -9.25
C ASP A 117 -9.98 -19.75 -8.04
N THR A 118 -10.26 -20.27 -6.85
CA THR A 118 -10.15 -19.56 -5.58
C THR A 118 -8.75 -19.59 -4.97
N ARG A 119 -7.78 -20.30 -5.59
CA ARG A 119 -6.40 -20.36 -5.13
C ARG A 119 -5.69 -19.04 -5.42
N VAL A 120 -4.82 -18.63 -4.51
CA VAL A 120 -3.91 -17.49 -4.75
C VAL A 120 -2.79 -17.96 -5.69
N VAL A 121 -2.68 -17.37 -6.85
CA VAL A 121 -1.74 -17.76 -7.92
C VAL A 121 -0.78 -16.62 -8.26
N ALA A 122 -1.32 -15.42 -8.52
CA ALA A 122 -0.54 -14.26 -8.93
C ALA A 122 0.19 -13.60 -7.75
N GLY A 123 -0.42 -13.59 -6.57
CA GLY A 123 0.16 -13.01 -5.36
C GLY A 123 1.48 -13.64 -4.94
N HIS A 124 1.70 -14.93 -5.23
CA HIS A 124 2.96 -15.62 -4.98
C HIS A 124 4.14 -15.13 -5.83
N ARG A 125 3.90 -14.37 -6.89
CA ARG A 125 4.93 -13.81 -7.76
C ARG A 125 5.40 -12.42 -7.34
N ALA A 126 4.81 -11.86 -6.29
CA ALA A 126 5.17 -10.55 -5.76
C ALA A 126 6.51 -10.59 -5.00
N LEU A 127 7.19 -9.44 -4.94
CA LEU A 127 8.44 -9.28 -4.20
C LEU A 127 8.14 -9.06 -2.70
N LEU A 128 7.80 -10.15 -2.01
CA LEU A 128 7.50 -10.16 -0.58
C LEU A 128 7.86 -11.51 0.04
N ASP A 129 8.03 -11.54 1.34
CA ASP A 129 8.10 -12.78 2.10
C ASP A 129 6.74 -13.48 2.06
N HIS A 130 6.74 -14.79 1.82
CA HIS A 130 5.51 -15.56 1.78
C HIS A 130 5.04 -15.88 3.20
N LEU A 131 4.04 -15.12 3.65
CA LEU A 131 3.35 -15.33 4.93
C LEU A 131 1.91 -15.77 4.64
N ASP A 132 1.54 -16.95 5.08
CA ASP A 132 0.24 -17.55 4.71
C ASP A 132 -0.94 -16.72 5.23
N TYR A 133 -0.78 -16.09 6.40
CA TYR A 133 -1.81 -15.21 6.92
C TYR A 133 -2.11 -14.02 5.98
N GLN A 134 -1.11 -13.50 5.24
CA GLN A 134 -1.32 -12.39 4.28
C GLN A 134 -2.07 -12.83 3.01
N LEU A 135 -2.12 -14.12 2.71
CA LEU A 135 -2.88 -14.66 1.60
C LEU A 135 -4.38 -14.84 1.92
N ARG A 136 -4.71 -14.91 3.21
CA ARG A 136 -6.08 -15.19 3.67
C ARG A 136 -7.11 -14.16 3.18
N PRO A 137 -6.87 -12.83 3.21
CA PRO A 137 -7.82 -11.86 2.66
C PRO A 137 -8.14 -12.11 1.18
N ALA A 138 -7.13 -12.38 0.37
CA ALA A 138 -7.33 -12.70 -1.04
C ALA A 138 -8.13 -14.00 -1.23
N ARG A 139 -7.82 -15.06 -0.48
CA ARG A 139 -8.59 -16.33 -0.52
C ARG A 139 -10.05 -16.11 -0.14
N THR A 140 -10.30 -15.37 0.96
CA THR A 140 -11.68 -15.05 1.39
C THR A 140 -12.42 -14.26 0.33
N MET A 141 -11.77 -13.26 -0.27
CA MET A 141 -12.39 -12.44 -1.31
C MET A 141 -12.71 -13.27 -2.58
N LEU A 142 -11.80 -14.15 -2.99
CA LEU A 142 -11.97 -14.98 -4.19
C LEU A 142 -13.05 -16.06 -4.01
N SER A 143 -13.34 -16.47 -2.78
CA SER A 143 -14.42 -17.43 -2.49
C SER A 143 -15.82 -16.78 -2.51
N ASN A 144 -15.90 -15.46 -2.48
CA ASN A 144 -17.17 -14.74 -2.49
C ASN A 144 -17.68 -14.54 -3.92
N LEU A 145 -18.98 -14.60 -4.09
CA LEU A 145 -19.65 -14.37 -5.39
C LEU A 145 -19.29 -12.98 -5.95
N ARG A 146 -19.29 -11.97 -5.09
CA ARG A 146 -18.71 -10.64 -5.33
C ARG A 146 -17.46 -10.49 -4.49
N PRO A 147 -16.30 -10.14 -5.08
CA PRO A 147 -15.03 -10.03 -4.36
C PRO A 147 -15.00 -8.75 -3.52
N ARG A 148 -15.66 -8.78 -2.38
CA ARG A 148 -15.76 -7.65 -1.45
C ARG A 148 -15.30 -8.05 -0.07
N LEU A 149 -14.45 -7.22 0.55
CA LEU A 149 -13.84 -7.55 1.85
C LEU A 149 -13.46 -6.29 2.62
N LEU A 150 -13.62 -6.36 3.95
CA LEU A 150 -13.01 -5.43 4.91
C LEU A 150 -11.79 -6.10 5.56
N ILE A 151 -10.63 -5.49 5.41
CA ILE A 151 -9.38 -5.89 6.07
C ILE A 151 -9.20 -5.01 7.31
N GLY A 152 -9.43 -5.60 8.49
CA GLY A 152 -9.37 -4.94 9.79
C GLY A 152 -8.10 -5.23 10.59
N ASP A 153 -7.05 -5.62 9.95
CA ASP A 153 -5.80 -6.06 10.56
C ASP A 153 -5.07 -4.94 11.32
N ALA A 154 -4.45 -5.30 12.43
CA ALA A 154 -3.65 -4.36 13.21
C ALA A 154 -2.52 -3.72 12.39
N VAL A 155 -2.07 -2.55 12.84
CA VAL A 155 -0.95 -1.85 12.20
C VAL A 155 0.30 -2.74 12.19
N GLY A 156 0.97 -2.79 11.03
CA GLY A 156 2.21 -3.53 10.85
C GLY A 156 2.06 -4.99 10.41
N LEU A 157 0.84 -5.50 10.18
CA LEU A 157 0.61 -6.83 9.62
C LEU A 157 0.70 -6.88 8.09
N GLY A 158 0.77 -5.72 7.43
CA GLY A 158 0.97 -5.64 5.98
C GLY A 158 -0.31 -5.48 5.17
N LYS A 159 -1.31 -4.73 5.65
CA LYS A 159 -2.55 -4.45 4.90
C LYS A 159 -2.32 -4.04 3.44
N THR A 160 -1.33 -3.18 3.18
CA THR A 160 -0.97 -2.77 1.82
C THR A 160 -0.52 -3.97 0.97
N LEU A 161 0.22 -4.91 1.57
CA LEU A 161 0.64 -6.15 0.89
C LEU A 161 -0.55 -7.05 0.60
N GLU A 162 -1.45 -7.21 1.56
CA GLU A 162 -2.69 -8.00 1.39
C GLU A 162 -3.59 -7.43 0.28
N ILE A 163 -3.71 -6.10 0.20
CA ILE A 163 -4.40 -5.41 -0.89
C ILE A 163 -3.70 -5.67 -2.22
N GLY A 164 -2.37 -5.58 -2.25
CA GLY A 164 -1.57 -5.85 -3.45
C GLY A 164 -1.72 -7.29 -3.95
N ILE A 165 -1.73 -8.27 -3.05
CA ILE A 165 -2.03 -9.68 -3.36
C ILE A 165 -3.43 -9.79 -3.98
N ALA A 166 -4.45 -9.22 -3.32
CA ALA A 166 -5.83 -9.27 -3.78
C ALA A 166 -6.01 -8.61 -5.16
N LEU A 167 -5.41 -7.45 -5.38
CA LEU A 167 -5.43 -6.78 -6.69
C LEU A 167 -4.72 -7.60 -7.77
N SER A 168 -3.57 -8.23 -7.45
CA SER A 168 -2.86 -9.10 -8.38
C SER A 168 -3.72 -10.27 -8.83
N GLU A 169 -4.47 -10.86 -7.90
CA GLU A 169 -5.41 -11.96 -8.20
C GLU A 169 -6.58 -11.50 -9.08
N LEU A 170 -7.15 -10.33 -8.82
CA LEU A 170 -8.20 -9.77 -9.65
C LEU A 170 -7.71 -9.46 -11.07
N ILE A 171 -6.53 -8.84 -11.18
CA ILE A 171 -5.91 -8.52 -12.47
C ILE A 171 -5.65 -9.80 -13.29
N ALA A 172 -5.09 -10.84 -12.65
CA ALA A 172 -4.81 -12.10 -13.32
C ALA A 172 -6.08 -12.82 -13.83
N ARG A 173 -7.24 -12.52 -13.25
CA ARG A 173 -8.55 -13.06 -13.65
C ARG A 173 -9.34 -12.14 -14.60
N GLY A 174 -8.72 -11.07 -15.10
CA GLY A 174 -9.40 -10.09 -15.96
C GLY A 174 -10.44 -9.23 -15.23
N ARG A 175 -10.40 -9.17 -13.90
CA ARG A 175 -11.31 -8.39 -13.04
C ARG A 175 -10.61 -7.21 -12.36
N GLY A 176 -9.55 -6.69 -12.94
CA GLY A 176 -8.72 -5.62 -12.40
C GLY A 176 -8.11 -4.74 -13.50
N ASP A 177 -8.81 -4.55 -14.61
CA ASP A 177 -8.38 -3.62 -15.65
C ASP A 177 -8.55 -2.18 -15.17
N ARG A 178 -9.74 -1.83 -14.66
CA ARG A 178 -10.06 -0.51 -14.12
C ARG A 178 -10.05 -0.52 -12.59
N VAL A 179 -8.98 0.01 -12.02
CA VAL A 179 -8.76 0.04 -10.57
C VAL A 179 -8.70 1.47 -10.06
N LEU A 180 -9.45 1.75 -8.99
CA LEU A 180 -9.36 2.99 -8.24
C LEU A 180 -8.90 2.69 -6.81
N VAL A 181 -7.80 3.33 -6.40
CA VAL A 181 -7.34 3.34 -5.01
C VAL A 181 -7.60 4.72 -4.41
N VAL A 182 -8.31 4.74 -3.29
CA VAL A 182 -8.59 5.93 -2.49
C VAL A 182 -7.89 5.79 -1.15
N THR A 183 -7.00 6.72 -0.82
CA THR A 183 -6.18 6.66 0.39
C THR A 183 -5.97 8.06 0.98
N PRO A 184 -5.62 8.21 2.28
CA PRO A 184 -5.18 9.49 2.81
C PRO A 184 -3.96 10.03 2.06
N ARG A 185 -3.89 11.36 1.89
CA ARG A 185 -2.80 12.01 1.18
C ARG A 185 -1.41 11.62 1.71
N ALA A 186 -1.28 11.47 3.03
CA ALA A 186 0.00 11.18 3.69
C ALA A 186 0.64 9.84 3.28
N VAL A 187 -0.17 8.84 2.93
CA VAL A 187 0.32 7.49 2.59
C VAL A 187 0.23 7.17 1.09
N LEU A 188 -0.32 8.09 0.28
CA LEU A 188 -0.58 7.87 -1.13
C LEU A 188 0.69 7.51 -1.92
N LYS A 189 1.78 8.24 -1.73
CA LYS A 189 3.04 8.00 -2.43
C LYS A 189 3.66 6.65 -2.05
N GLN A 190 3.65 6.33 -0.76
CA GLN A 190 4.13 5.03 -0.27
C GLN A 190 3.29 3.89 -0.85
N PHE A 191 1.96 4.02 -0.82
CA PHE A 191 1.07 3.01 -1.38
C PHE A 191 1.33 2.79 -2.88
N GLN A 192 1.44 3.89 -3.65
CA GLN A 192 1.77 3.84 -5.07
C GLN A 192 3.11 3.14 -5.32
N HIS A 193 4.13 3.47 -4.55
CA HIS A 193 5.47 2.90 -4.66
C HIS A 193 5.45 1.39 -4.35
N GLU A 194 4.81 0.95 -3.27
CA GLU A 194 4.70 -0.47 -2.92
C GLU A 194 3.94 -1.28 -3.98
N MET A 195 2.84 -0.75 -4.52
CA MET A 195 2.11 -1.41 -5.61
C MET A 195 2.98 -1.61 -6.84
N PHE A 196 3.77 -0.62 -7.22
CA PHE A 196 4.65 -0.72 -8.37
C PHE A 196 5.83 -1.66 -8.13
N THR A 197 6.58 -1.46 -7.04
CA THR A 197 7.84 -2.17 -6.80
C THR A 197 7.64 -3.63 -6.39
N ARG A 198 6.59 -3.94 -5.62
CA ARG A 198 6.36 -5.30 -5.13
C ARG A 198 5.45 -6.13 -6.03
N PHE A 199 4.45 -5.51 -6.64
CA PHE A 199 3.40 -6.21 -7.39
C PHE A 199 3.44 -5.92 -8.89
N GLY A 200 4.22 -4.94 -9.36
CA GLY A 200 4.21 -4.51 -10.75
C GLY A 200 2.88 -3.88 -11.18
N ILE A 201 2.13 -3.31 -10.24
CA ILE A 201 0.85 -2.62 -10.49
C ILE A 201 1.12 -1.12 -10.59
N PRO A 202 1.17 -0.54 -11.80
CA PRO A 202 1.32 0.90 -11.97
C PRO A 202 -0.01 1.60 -11.63
N LEU A 203 0.03 2.53 -10.69
CA LEU A 203 -1.09 3.40 -10.34
C LEU A 203 -0.76 4.84 -10.75
N VAL A 204 -1.61 5.47 -11.54
CA VAL A 204 -1.44 6.88 -11.91
C VAL A 204 -2.03 7.76 -10.81
N ARG A 205 -1.21 8.65 -10.25
CA ARG A 205 -1.67 9.61 -9.25
C ARG A 205 -2.47 10.73 -9.92
N LEU A 206 -3.72 10.90 -9.50
CA LEU A 206 -4.57 12.01 -9.90
C LEU A 206 -4.86 12.90 -8.68
N ASP A 207 -4.18 14.02 -8.58
CA ASP A 207 -4.57 15.13 -7.72
C ASP A 207 -5.45 16.12 -8.48
N SER A 208 -5.91 17.19 -7.83
CA SER A 208 -6.78 18.18 -8.47
C SER A 208 -6.17 18.80 -9.72
N ALA A 209 -4.85 19.06 -9.71
CA ALA A 209 -4.15 19.61 -10.88
C ALA A 209 -4.01 18.58 -12.00
N GLY A 210 -3.74 17.31 -11.64
CA GLY A 210 -3.68 16.19 -12.58
C GLY A 210 -5.03 15.95 -13.27
N ILE A 211 -6.12 15.95 -12.51
CA ILE A 211 -7.49 15.82 -13.06
C ILE A 211 -7.79 16.96 -14.03
N GLN A 212 -7.49 18.20 -13.65
CA GLN A 212 -7.69 19.36 -14.53
C GLN A 212 -6.85 19.31 -15.80
N ARG A 213 -5.63 18.77 -15.72
CA ARG A 213 -4.78 18.57 -16.91
C ARG A 213 -5.42 17.56 -17.85
N VAL A 214 -5.81 16.41 -17.33
CA VAL A 214 -6.51 15.37 -18.12
C VAL A 214 -7.80 15.94 -18.75
N GLN A 215 -8.56 16.73 -18.00
CA GLN A 215 -9.79 17.36 -18.53
C GLN A 215 -9.52 18.31 -19.70
N ARG A 216 -8.38 19.01 -19.71
CA ARG A 216 -8.00 19.90 -20.85
C ARG A 216 -7.63 19.13 -22.10
N ASP A 217 -7.04 17.94 -21.93
CA ASP A 217 -6.59 17.08 -23.03
C ASP A 217 -7.73 16.20 -23.59
N LEU A 218 -8.84 16.10 -22.85
CA LEU A 218 -10.00 15.30 -23.25
C LEU A 218 -11.04 16.15 -24.02
N PRO A 219 -11.74 15.56 -25.00
CA PRO A 219 -12.92 16.18 -25.58
C PRO A 219 -13.95 16.57 -24.51
N ALA A 220 -14.70 17.65 -24.76
CA ALA A 220 -15.72 18.14 -23.86
C ALA A 220 -16.72 17.03 -23.46
N GLY A 221 -17.01 16.92 -22.15
CA GLY A 221 -17.92 15.93 -21.61
C GLY A 221 -17.32 14.54 -21.35
N ARG A 222 -16.07 14.29 -21.67
CA ARG A 222 -15.41 13.03 -21.34
C ARG A 222 -15.02 12.98 -19.85
N ASN A 223 -15.13 11.77 -19.27
CA ASN A 223 -14.83 11.53 -17.88
C ASN A 223 -13.30 11.41 -17.65
N PRO A 224 -12.67 12.28 -16.85
CA PRO A 224 -11.21 12.24 -16.61
C PRO A 224 -10.75 10.97 -15.92
N PHE A 225 -11.59 10.31 -15.12
CA PHE A 225 -11.27 9.06 -14.45
C PHE A 225 -11.30 7.85 -15.39
N ALA A 226 -11.85 7.97 -16.58
CA ALA A 226 -11.84 6.93 -17.59
C ALA A 226 -10.56 6.92 -18.45
N TYR A 227 -9.72 7.96 -18.34
CA TYR A 227 -8.53 8.11 -19.16
C TYR A 227 -7.44 7.10 -18.80
N PHE A 228 -7.19 6.91 -17.51
CA PHE A 228 -6.23 5.91 -17.03
C PHE A 228 -6.95 4.67 -16.50
N HIS A 229 -6.40 3.49 -16.78
CA HIS A 229 -6.95 2.23 -16.31
C HIS A 229 -6.84 2.07 -14.80
N ARG A 230 -5.71 2.46 -14.19
CA ARG A 230 -5.43 2.28 -12.76
C ARG A 230 -5.00 3.60 -12.15
N VAL A 231 -5.77 4.03 -11.19
CA VAL A 231 -5.67 5.38 -10.61
C VAL A 231 -5.56 5.30 -9.09
N ILE A 232 -4.73 6.18 -8.51
CA ILE A 232 -4.69 6.44 -7.08
C ILE A 232 -4.98 7.91 -6.81
N VAL A 233 -5.90 8.17 -5.89
CA VAL A 233 -6.38 9.52 -5.56
C VAL A 233 -6.51 9.67 -4.05
N SER A 234 -6.26 10.87 -3.51
CA SER A 234 -6.54 11.10 -2.10
C SER A 234 -8.05 11.29 -1.86
N ILE A 235 -8.53 10.81 -0.71
CA ILE A 235 -9.91 11.02 -0.27
C ILE A 235 -10.26 12.51 -0.21
N ASP A 236 -9.29 13.34 0.18
CA ASP A 236 -9.45 14.80 0.26
C ASP A 236 -9.71 15.45 -1.10
N THR A 237 -9.13 14.90 -2.17
CA THR A 237 -9.40 15.36 -3.54
C THR A 237 -10.83 15.00 -3.96
N LEU A 238 -11.27 13.77 -3.71
CA LEU A 238 -12.54 13.25 -4.21
C LEU A 238 -13.76 13.70 -3.41
N LYS A 239 -13.59 14.07 -2.15
CA LYS A 239 -14.72 14.44 -1.27
C LYS A 239 -15.52 15.67 -1.72
N ASN A 240 -14.97 16.49 -2.63
CA ASN A 240 -15.70 17.63 -3.17
C ASN A 240 -16.82 17.15 -4.14
N PRO A 241 -18.09 17.13 -3.72
CA PRO A 241 -19.17 16.53 -4.49
C PRO A 241 -19.48 17.31 -5.77
N HIS A 242 -19.28 18.64 -5.77
CA HIS A 242 -19.61 19.49 -6.91
C HIS A 242 -18.69 19.24 -8.11
N LEU A 243 -17.42 18.87 -7.85
CA LEU A 243 -16.45 18.68 -8.91
C LEU A 243 -16.45 17.27 -9.49
N TYR A 244 -16.62 16.23 -8.66
CA TYR A 244 -16.30 14.87 -9.08
C TYR A 244 -17.45 13.86 -9.01
N ARG A 245 -18.54 14.16 -8.27
CA ARG A 245 -19.65 13.21 -8.06
C ARG A 245 -20.23 12.69 -9.38
N HIS A 246 -20.45 13.57 -10.37
CA HIS A 246 -21.00 13.19 -11.67
C HIS A 246 -20.08 12.18 -12.39
N HIS A 247 -18.79 12.47 -12.44
CA HIS A 247 -17.80 11.60 -13.08
C HIS A 247 -17.67 10.25 -12.40
N LEU A 248 -17.72 10.21 -11.06
CA LEU A 248 -17.64 8.96 -10.30
C LEU A 248 -18.92 8.11 -10.43
N ARG A 249 -20.09 8.74 -10.56
CA ARG A 249 -21.36 8.04 -10.79
C ARG A 249 -21.49 7.44 -12.18
N SER A 250 -20.91 8.09 -13.18
CA SER A 250 -20.98 7.65 -14.58
C SER A 250 -19.89 6.65 -14.97
N HIS A 251 -18.98 6.28 -14.03
CA HIS A 251 -17.89 5.36 -14.29
C HIS A 251 -18.02 4.09 -13.45
N ARG A 252 -17.77 2.94 -14.07
CA ARG A 252 -17.75 1.65 -13.39
C ARG A 252 -16.31 1.15 -13.25
N TRP A 253 -15.99 0.64 -12.08
CA TRP A 253 -14.68 0.11 -11.72
C TRP A 253 -14.75 -1.39 -11.55
N ASP A 254 -13.72 -2.11 -12.03
CA ASP A 254 -13.59 -3.54 -11.73
C ASP A 254 -13.24 -3.73 -10.25
N ALA A 255 -12.34 -2.89 -9.73
CA ALA A 255 -11.97 -2.91 -8.33
C ALA A 255 -11.81 -1.49 -7.76
N VAL A 256 -12.35 -1.29 -6.56
CA VAL A 256 -12.13 -0.10 -5.74
C VAL A 256 -11.48 -0.52 -4.42
N VAL A 257 -10.42 0.19 -4.04
CA VAL A 257 -9.77 0.08 -2.73
C VAL A 257 -9.98 1.37 -1.98
N ILE A 258 -10.41 1.30 -0.73
CA ILE A 258 -10.49 2.46 0.16
C ILE A 258 -9.69 2.15 1.42
N ASP A 259 -8.53 2.78 1.54
CA ASP A 259 -7.67 2.68 2.71
C ASP A 259 -8.10 3.69 3.78
N GLU A 260 -7.83 3.36 5.06
CA GLU A 260 -8.28 4.09 6.25
C GLU A 260 -9.80 4.38 6.23
N CYS A 261 -10.57 3.33 5.91
CA CYS A 261 -12.03 3.40 5.73
C CYS A 261 -12.80 3.81 7.00
N HIS A 262 -12.17 3.87 8.17
CA HIS A 262 -12.77 4.42 9.40
C HIS A 262 -13.24 5.87 9.24
N ASN A 263 -12.72 6.60 8.25
CA ASN A 263 -13.17 7.94 7.91
C ASN A 263 -14.54 7.98 7.20
N LEU A 264 -15.12 6.83 6.87
CA LEU A 264 -16.35 6.70 6.08
C LEU A 264 -17.60 6.38 6.92
N ILE A 265 -17.42 6.08 8.21
CA ILE A 265 -18.46 5.51 9.08
C ILE A 265 -19.60 6.48 9.43
N ASN A 266 -19.37 7.79 9.32
CA ASN A 266 -20.35 8.78 9.72
C ASN A 266 -21.34 9.06 8.58
N ARG A 267 -22.56 8.56 8.71
CA ARG A 267 -23.65 8.80 7.74
C ARG A 267 -23.89 10.30 7.52
N GLY A 268 -24.19 10.66 6.28
CA GLY A 268 -24.47 12.06 5.91
C GLY A 268 -23.23 12.94 5.71
N THR A 269 -22.03 12.41 5.91
CA THR A 269 -20.79 13.12 5.57
C THR A 269 -20.43 12.96 4.10
N GLN A 270 -19.67 13.91 3.55
CA GLN A 270 -19.17 13.85 2.17
C GLN A 270 -18.36 12.57 1.90
N ASN A 271 -17.58 12.13 2.88
CA ASN A 271 -16.79 10.89 2.78
C ASN A 271 -17.70 9.64 2.68
N ASN A 272 -18.76 9.58 3.50
CA ASN A 272 -19.70 8.45 3.44
C ASN A 272 -20.47 8.42 2.11
N GLU A 273 -20.92 9.58 1.62
CA GLU A 273 -21.57 9.66 0.30
C GLU A 273 -20.63 9.23 -0.83
N LEU A 274 -19.36 9.65 -0.79
CA LEU A 274 -18.34 9.22 -1.75
C LEU A 274 -18.19 7.69 -1.72
N ALA A 275 -18.04 7.11 -0.53
CA ALA A 275 -17.91 5.65 -0.38
C ALA A 275 -19.11 4.89 -0.94
N ARG A 276 -20.34 5.37 -0.71
CA ARG A 276 -21.57 4.76 -1.26
C ARG A 276 -21.62 4.84 -2.79
N ILE A 277 -21.15 5.94 -3.39
CA ILE A 277 -21.05 6.06 -4.85
C ILE A 277 -20.06 5.03 -5.38
N LEU A 278 -18.88 4.94 -4.80
CA LEU A 278 -17.84 4.01 -5.24
C LEU A 278 -18.26 2.55 -5.04
N ALA A 279 -18.88 2.22 -3.92
CA ALA A 279 -19.38 0.88 -3.62
C ALA A 279 -20.45 0.40 -4.63
N ARG A 280 -21.33 1.30 -5.09
CA ARG A 280 -22.34 0.97 -6.10
C ARG A 280 -21.76 0.79 -7.50
N ASN A 281 -20.70 1.52 -7.81
CA ASN A 281 -20.06 1.55 -9.14
C ASN A 281 -18.79 0.67 -9.21
N SER A 282 -18.64 -0.30 -8.31
CA SER A 282 -17.52 -1.25 -8.31
C SER A 282 -18.03 -2.68 -8.24
N ASP A 283 -17.33 -3.58 -8.94
CA ASP A 283 -17.58 -5.02 -8.82
C ASP A 283 -16.86 -5.56 -7.58
N ALA A 284 -15.54 -5.37 -7.50
CA ALA A 284 -14.76 -5.66 -6.31
C ALA A 284 -14.63 -4.42 -5.42
N LEU A 285 -14.70 -4.60 -4.09
CA LEU A 285 -14.51 -3.54 -3.12
C LEU A 285 -13.66 -4.03 -1.95
N ILE A 286 -12.51 -3.41 -1.76
CA ILE A 286 -11.61 -3.68 -0.64
C ILE A 286 -11.59 -2.46 0.27
N LEU A 287 -12.07 -2.64 1.49
CA LEU A 287 -11.97 -1.64 2.55
C LEU A 287 -10.83 -2.05 3.50
N ALA A 288 -10.01 -1.11 3.93
CA ALA A 288 -8.92 -1.38 4.86
C ALA A 288 -8.88 -0.35 5.99
N SER A 289 -8.71 -0.82 7.22
CA SER A 289 -8.46 0.04 8.39
C SER A 289 -7.97 -0.79 9.58
N ALA A 290 -7.04 -0.25 10.36
CA ALA A 290 -6.63 -0.86 11.62
C ALA A 290 -7.70 -0.73 12.72
N THR A 291 -8.55 0.28 12.60
CA THR A 291 -9.62 0.62 13.57
C THR A 291 -10.94 0.84 12.84
N PRO A 292 -11.59 -0.23 12.35
CA PRO A 292 -12.75 -0.13 11.46
C PRO A 292 -14.03 0.38 12.15
N HIS A 293 -13.99 0.73 13.42
CA HIS A 293 -15.12 1.26 14.17
C HIS A 293 -14.68 2.30 15.21
N ASN A 294 -15.59 3.16 15.60
CA ASN A 294 -15.41 4.18 16.65
C ASN A 294 -15.94 3.73 18.04
N GLY A 295 -16.16 2.44 18.25
CA GLY A 295 -16.75 1.86 19.45
C GLY A 295 -18.26 1.58 19.34
N SER A 296 -18.93 2.03 18.27
CA SER A 296 -20.36 1.76 18.02
C SER A 296 -20.54 0.61 17.04
N ALA A 297 -21.44 -0.32 17.34
CA ALA A 297 -21.86 -1.39 16.44
C ALA A 297 -22.45 -0.84 15.14
N GLU A 298 -23.20 0.24 15.22
CA GLU A 298 -23.85 0.88 14.08
C GLU A 298 -22.83 1.47 13.09
N SER A 299 -21.70 2.01 13.58
CA SER A 299 -20.64 2.55 12.75
C SER A 299 -19.91 1.45 11.96
N PHE A 300 -19.72 0.30 12.57
CA PHE A 300 -19.14 -0.86 11.90
C PHE A 300 -20.11 -1.45 10.88
N ALA A 301 -21.41 -1.59 11.25
CA ALA A 301 -22.46 -2.03 10.32
C ALA A 301 -22.55 -1.14 9.08
N GLU A 302 -22.26 0.17 9.21
CA GLU A 302 -22.21 1.08 8.06
C GLU A 302 -21.10 0.68 7.06
N LEU A 303 -19.90 0.32 7.53
CA LEU A 303 -18.83 -0.18 6.65
C LEU A 303 -19.21 -1.49 5.98
N VAL A 304 -19.80 -2.42 6.74
CA VAL A 304 -20.25 -3.70 6.19
C VAL A 304 -21.34 -3.48 5.13
N SER A 305 -22.24 -2.52 5.33
CA SER A 305 -23.29 -2.18 4.36
C SER A 305 -22.76 -1.67 3.01
N LEU A 306 -21.53 -1.14 2.98
CA LEU A 306 -20.85 -0.78 1.72
C LEU A 306 -20.42 -2.01 0.93
N LEU A 307 -20.06 -3.08 1.63
CA LEU A 307 -19.66 -4.35 1.02
C LEU A 307 -20.90 -5.14 0.58
N ASP A 308 -21.81 -5.37 1.51
CA ASP A 308 -23.08 -6.03 1.27
C ASP A 308 -24.19 -5.40 2.12
N PRO A 309 -25.15 -4.69 1.50
CA PRO A 309 -26.23 -4.04 2.21
C PRO A 309 -27.22 -5.04 2.86
N THR A 310 -27.13 -6.34 2.54
CA THR A 310 -28.01 -7.39 3.07
C THR A 310 -27.39 -8.21 4.19
N ALA A 311 -26.06 -8.07 4.43
CA ALA A 311 -25.34 -8.89 5.40
C ALA A 311 -25.77 -8.65 6.86
N ILE A 312 -26.19 -7.43 7.18
CA ILE A 312 -26.62 -7.05 8.53
C ILE A 312 -28.06 -6.54 8.46
N ALA A 313 -28.99 -7.30 9.02
CA ALA A 313 -30.41 -6.96 9.05
C ALA A 313 -30.69 -5.83 10.06
N ASP A 314 -30.13 -5.92 11.28
CA ASP A 314 -30.23 -4.90 12.31
C ASP A 314 -28.82 -4.38 12.70
N PRO A 315 -28.50 -3.11 12.41
CA PRO A 315 -27.21 -2.51 12.76
C PRO A 315 -26.85 -2.53 14.25
N ARG A 316 -27.82 -2.75 15.13
CA ARG A 316 -27.63 -2.83 16.57
C ARG A 316 -27.48 -4.25 17.10
N SER A 317 -27.87 -5.25 16.30
CA SER A 317 -27.89 -6.65 16.70
C SER A 317 -27.44 -7.55 15.55
N TYR A 318 -26.17 -7.89 15.49
CA TYR A 318 -25.58 -8.81 14.54
C TYR A 318 -24.43 -9.59 15.18
N SER A 319 -24.10 -10.73 14.61
CA SER A 319 -23.07 -11.64 15.09
C SER A 319 -21.83 -11.65 14.18
N SER A 320 -20.74 -12.21 14.67
CA SER A 320 -19.53 -12.45 13.85
C SER A 320 -19.78 -13.41 12.68
N ALA A 321 -20.77 -14.31 12.82
CA ALA A 321 -21.13 -15.25 11.75
C ALA A 321 -21.72 -14.53 10.53
N ASP A 322 -22.53 -13.48 10.75
CA ASP A 322 -23.17 -12.72 9.67
C ASP A 322 -22.16 -12.02 8.75
N ILE A 323 -21.00 -11.69 9.29
CA ILE A 323 -19.96 -10.89 8.61
C ILE A 323 -18.69 -11.68 8.29
N ALA A 324 -18.58 -12.95 8.68
CA ALA A 324 -17.36 -13.75 8.59
C ALA A 324 -16.78 -13.84 7.17
N HIS A 325 -17.63 -13.83 6.16
CA HIS A 325 -17.26 -13.88 4.75
C HIS A 325 -16.85 -12.50 4.17
N LEU A 326 -17.13 -11.41 4.89
CA LEU A 326 -16.84 -10.02 4.47
C LEU A 326 -15.75 -9.35 5.30
N TYR A 327 -15.26 -9.99 6.37
CA TYR A 327 -14.37 -9.36 7.32
C TYR A 327 -13.24 -10.26 7.76
N VAL A 328 -12.01 -9.76 7.62
CA VAL A 328 -10.81 -10.38 8.17
C VAL A 328 -10.18 -9.41 9.15
N ARG A 329 -9.94 -9.87 10.38
CA ARG A 329 -9.27 -9.08 11.43
C ARG A 329 -8.29 -9.94 12.18
N ARG A 330 -7.04 -9.49 12.22
CA ARG A 330 -5.99 -10.16 12.98
C ARG A 330 -5.17 -9.14 13.75
N HIS A 331 -4.51 -9.62 14.75
CA HIS A 331 -3.57 -8.85 15.54
C HIS A 331 -2.32 -9.72 15.78
N ARG A 332 -1.28 -9.13 16.34
CA ARG A 332 0.01 -9.82 16.55
C ARG A 332 -0.10 -11.08 17.41
N GLY A 333 -1.05 -11.12 18.32
CA GLY A 333 -1.33 -12.28 19.17
C GLY A 333 -2.27 -13.31 18.53
N SER A 334 -2.76 -13.09 17.32
CA SER A 334 -3.57 -14.09 16.59
C SER A 334 -2.70 -15.32 16.31
N PRO A 335 -3.20 -16.55 16.56
CA PRO A 335 -2.41 -17.77 16.42
C PRO A 335 -1.72 -17.90 15.06
N GLU A 336 -2.45 -17.62 13.98
CA GLU A 336 -1.98 -17.68 12.60
C GLU A 336 -0.85 -16.68 12.29
N VAL A 337 -0.87 -15.52 12.93
CA VAL A 337 0.19 -14.51 12.79
C VAL A 337 1.39 -14.87 13.64
N ARG A 338 1.14 -15.29 14.89
CA ARG A 338 2.19 -15.62 15.83
C ARG A 338 3.04 -16.80 15.38
N SER A 339 2.43 -17.81 14.74
CA SER A 339 3.16 -18.98 14.22
C SER A 339 4.19 -18.63 13.13
N GLU A 340 3.99 -17.53 12.40
CA GLU A 340 4.85 -17.19 11.27
C GLU A 340 5.86 -16.08 11.57
N ILE A 341 5.57 -15.19 12.54
CA ILE A 341 6.40 -14.00 12.78
C ILE A 341 6.90 -13.83 14.22
N ALA A 342 6.62 -14.77 15.12
CA ALA A 342 7.00 -14.67 16.54
C ALA A 342 8.49 -14.33 16.72
N ASP A 343 9.38 -14.98 15.97
CA ASP A 343 10.83 -14.81 16.08
C ASP A 343 11.35 -13.50 15.46
N ARG A 344 10.55 -12.86 14.61
CA ARG A 344 10.92 -11.62 13.89
C ARG A 344 10.43 -10.37 14.61
N TRP A 345 9.64 -10.51 15.69
CA TRP A 345 8.94 -9.42 16.34
C TRP A 345 9.36 -9.25 17.79
N ARG A 346 9.77 -8.03 18.14
CA ARG A 346 9.93 -7.68 19.55
C ARG A 346 8.59 -7.43 20.19
N GLU A 347 8.37 -7.98 21.38
CA GLU A 347 7.17 -7.74 22.15
C GLU A 347 7.04 -6.25 22.53
N ARG A 348 5.85 -5.70 22.34
CA ARG A 348 5.56 -4.33 22.75
C ARG A 348 5.39 -4.30 24.27
N LEU A 349 6.24 -3.54 24.92
CA LEU A 349 6.11 -3.30 26.36
C LEU A 349 4.83 -2.53 26.67
N GLN A 350 4.33 -2.66 27.88
CA GLN A 350 3.18 -1.89 28.35
C GLN A 350 3.50 -0.39 28.31
N PRO A 351 2.55 0.46 27.86
CA PRO A 351 2.76 1.90 27.86
C PRO A 351 2.91 2.41 29.31
N THR A 352 3.92 3.22 29.53
CA THR A 352 4.17 3.85 30.82
C THR A 352 3.73 5.31 30.78
N ILE A 353 2.95 5.73 31.77
CA ILE A 353 2.57 7.13 31.95
C ILE A 353 3.59 7.78 32.88
N HIS A 354 4.24 8.87 32.41
CA HIS A 354 5.17 9.66 33.18
C HIS A 354 4.49 10.98 33.62
N PRO A 355 3.86 11.05 34.79
CA PRO A 355 3.27 12.29 35.28
C PRO A 355 4.38 13.29 35.62
N VAL A 356 4.20 14.54 35.18
CA VAL A 356 5.17 15.61 35.38
C VAL A 356 4.52 16.75 36.15
N ALA A 357 5.07 17.08 37.32
CA ALA A 357 4.63 18.22 38.11
C ALA A 357 5.06 19.55 37.45
N PRO A 358 4.14 20.51 37.29
CA PRO A 358 4.48 21.82 36.70
C PRO A 358 5.39 22.63 37.64
N GLY A 359 6.29 23.40 37.06
CA GLY A 359 7.13 24.38 37.77
C GLY A 359 6.32 25.59 38.26
N ALA A 360 6.94 26.48 39.03
CA ALA A 360 6.26 27.68 39.57
C ALA A 360 5.67 28.56 38.45
N ALA A 361 6.46 28.93 37.46
CA ALA A 361 6.00 29.73 36.32
C ALA A 361 4.88 29.02 35.51
N GLU A 362 4.95 27.69 35.37
CA GLU A 362 3.88 26.92 34.70
C GLU A 362 2.59 26.93 35.49
N ARG A 363 2.66 26.89 36.84
CA ARG A 363 1.46 27.00 37.70
C ARG A 363 0.78 28.37 37.60
N GLU A 364 1.58 29.44 37.43
CA GLU A 364 1.03 30.80 37.23
C GLU A 364 0.26 30.88 35.88
N VAL A 365 0.82 30.32 34.81
CA VAL A 365 0.12 30.21 33.52
C VAL A 365 -1.15 29.38 33.65
N MET A 366 -1.10 28.26 34.37
CA MET A 366 -2.30 27.42 34.59
C MET A 366 -3.38 28.17 35.39
N ALA A 367 -3.00 28.90 36.43
CA ALA A 367 -3.94 29.71 37.22
C ALA A 367 -4.59 30.81 36.37
N GLU A 368 -3.82 31.50 35.51
CA GLU A 368 -4.38 32.49 34.58
C GLU A 368 -5.29 31.85 33.54
N LEU A 369 -4.92 30.69 32.98
CA LEU A 369 -5.79 29.95 32.05
C LEU A 369 -7.08 29.49 32.70
N ASP A 370 -7.01 29.04 33.94
CA ASP A 370 -8.19 28.59 34.69
C ASP A 370 -9.12 29.75 35.05
N SER A 371 -8.59 30.78 35.71
CA SER A 371 -9.40 31.86 36.30
C SER A 371 -9.94 32.89 35.31
N VAL A 372 -9.22 33.10 34.18
CA VAL A 372 -9.60 34.12 33.16
C VAL A 372 -10.26 33.52 31.95
N TRP A 373 -9.82 32.30 31.53
CA TRP A 373 -10.22 31.75 30.23
C TRP A 373 -11.19 30.57 30.34
N LEU A 374 -10.98 29.64 31.29
CA LEU A 374 -11.83 28.43 31.44
C LEU A 374 -12.98 28.65 32.38
N HIS A 375 -12.73 29.22 33.55
CA HIS A 375 -13.70 29.42 34.63
C HIS A 375 -13.71 30.89 35.13
N PRO A 376 -14.01 31.86 34.24
CA PRO A 376 -13.97 33.28 34.59
C PRO A 376 -15.04 33.60 35.63
N ALA A 377 -14.66 34.30 36.73
CA ALA A 377 -15.57 34.74 37.78
C ALA A 377 -16.73 35.61 37.28
N GLY A 378 -16.56 36.30 36.15
CA GLY A 378 -17.60 37.11 35.48
C GLY A 378 -18.49 36.34 34.50
N GLY A 379 -18.44 35.00 34.50
CA GLY A 379 -19.29 34.13 33.70
C GLY A 379 -18.95 34.02 32.20
N SER A 380 -18.05 34.83 31.66
CA SER A 380 -17.64 34.74 30.27
C SER A 380 -16.16 35.08 30.08
N ALA A 381 -15.45 34.25 29.30
CA ALA A 381 -14.05 34.51 28.91
C ALA A 381 -13.96 35.78 28.05
N PRO A 382 -12.83 36.50 28.08
CA PRO A 382 -12.61 37.70 27.24
C PRO A 382 -12.33 37.31 25.78
N VAL A 383 -13.28 36.67 25.13
CA VAL A 383 -13.17 36.21 23.74
C VAL A 383 -14.22 36.89 22.88
N THR A 384 -13.84 37.41 21.73
CA THR A 384 -14.74 38.06 20.76
C THR A 384 -14.95 37.21 19.51
N GLY A 385 -16.09 37.37 18.84
CA GLY A 385 -16.40 36.71 17.57
C GLY A 385 -16.93 35.27 17.70
N GLN A 386 -16.89 34.54 16.60
CA GLN A 386 -17.29 33.12 16.56
C GLN A 386 -16.26 32.24 17.27
N GLY A 387 -16.70 31.20 17.97
CA GLY A 387 -15.82 30.26 18.69
C GLY A 387 -15.50 30.62 20.15
N ARG A 388 -16.27 31.51 20.77
CA ARG A 388 -16.08 31.92 22.17
C ARG A 388 -15.92 30.77 23.16
N THR A 389 -16.63 29.68 22.96
CA THR A 389 -16.62 28.50 23.85
C THR A 389 -15.41 27.61 23.65
N LEU A 390 -14.87 27.53 22.44
CA LEU A 390 -13.79 26.59 22.09
C LEU A 390 -12.38 27.20 22.21
N PHE A 391 -12.27 28.52 22.06
CA PHE A 391 -10.95 29.18 22.07
C PHE A 391 -10.19 29.06 23.40
N PRO A 392 -10.83 29.20 24.59
CA PRO A 392 -10.18 28.93 25.87
C PRO A 392 -9.59 27.52 25.96
N TRP A 393 -10.32 26.51 25.50
CA TRP A 393 -9.82 25.15 25.44
C TRP A 393 -8.67 24.98 24.43
N THR A 394 -8.66 25.77 23.37
CA THR A 394 -7.55 25.79 22.41
C THR A 394 -6.28 26.33 23.04
N LEU A 395 -6.38 27.41 23.84
CA LEU A 395 -5.25 27.95 24.62
C LEU A 395 -4.73 26.92 25.63
N PHE A 396 -5.63 26.29 26.38
CA PHE A 396 -5.27 25.27 27.37
C PHE A 396 -4.57 24.07 26.74
N LYS A 397 -5.14 23.51 25.66
CA LYS A 397 -4.50 22.42 24.91
C LYS A 397 -3.15 22.80 24.33
N ALA A 398 -3.00 24.03 23.85
CA ALA A 398 -1.73 24.52 23.37
C ALA A 398 -0.67 24.58 24.50
N PHE A 399 -1.05 25.07 25.68
CA PHE A 399 -0.17 25.08 26.83
C PHE A 399 0.22 23.68 27.30
N LEU A 400 -0.75 22.76 27.35
CA LEU A 400 -0.50 21.35 27.67
C LEU A 400 0.49 20.69 26.70
N SER A 401 0.58 21.15 25.45
CA SER A 401 1.60 20.68 24.51
C SER A 401 2.96 21.30 24.81
N SER A 402 3.05 22.64 24.77
CA SER A 402 4.26 23.39 25.17
C SER A 402 3.95 24.88 25.35
N PRO A 403 4.78 25.62 26.14
CA PRO A 403 4.70 27.07 26.22
C PRO A 403 4.85 27.73 24.85
N GLN A 404 5.70 27.20 23.98
CA GLN A 404 5.88 27.73 22.62
C GLN A 404 4.59 27.61 21.78
N ALA A 405 3.86 26.50 21.88
CA ALA A 405 2.59 26.32 21.18
C ALA A 405 1.51 27.27 21.68
N LEU A 406 1.48 27.55 22.99
CA LEU A 406 0.59 28.57 23.56
C LEU A 406 0.92 29.96 23.00
N ARG A 407 2.18 30.37 23.05
CA ARG A 407 2.64 31.68 22.52
C ARG A 407 2.33 31.85 21.04
N SER A 408 2.55 30.82 20.24
CA SER A 408 2.20 30.82 18.82
C SER A 408 0.68 30.99 18.60
N THR A 409 -0.14 30.29 19.40
CA THR A 409 -1.61 30.42 19.38
C THR A 409 -2.05 31.84 19.74
N ILE A 410 -1.46 32.43 20.79
CA ILE A 410 -1.71 33.81 21.21
C ILE A 410 -1.32 34.79 20.10
N ALA A 411 -0.13 34.68 19.55
CA ALA A 411 0.37 35.55 18.47
C ALA A 411 -0.55 35.51 17.24
N ASN A 412 -1.02 34.32 16.85
CA ASN A 412 -1.99 34.17 15.76
C ASN A 412 -3.30 34.92 16.05
N ARG A 413 -3.82 34.79 17.27
CA ARG A 413 -5.06 35.47 17.66
C ARG A 413 -4.87 36.99 17.73
N LEU A 414 -3.75 37.47 18.27
CA LEU A 414 -3.43 38.91 18.30
C LEU A 414 -3.34 39.52 16.90
N ARG A 415 -2.80 38.76 15.93
CA ARG A 415 -2.80 39.21 14.51
C ARG A 415 -4.22 39.35 13.94
N THR A 416 -5.15 38.44 14.27
CA THR A 416 -6.54 38.58 13.83
C THR A 416 -7.28 39.74 14.50
N LEU A 417 -6.84 40.15 15.68
CA LEU A 417 -7.41 41.31 16.39
C LEU A 417 -6.75 42.64 16.01
N SER A 418 -5.69 42.64 15.18
CA SER A 418 -5.04 43.85 14.68
C SER A 418 -6.00 44.61 13.76
N GLY A 419 -6.36 45.83 14.13
CA GLY A 419 -7.32 46.67 13.38
C GLY A 419 -8.74 46.74 13.97
N ALA A 420 -9.07 45.92 14.97
CA ALA A 420 -10.36 46.00 15.68
C ALA A 420 -10.23 46.89 16.92
N ASN A 421 -11.02 47.96 17.00
CA ASN A 421 -10.91 49.02 18.02
C ASN A 421 -12.07 49.02 19.04
N GLY A 422 -12.84 47.95 19.17
CA GLY A 422 -13.94 47.85 20.14
C GLY A 422 -13.41 47.57 21.56
N ALA A 423 -14.19 47.95 22.58
CA ALA A 423 -13.84 47.73 23.99
C ALA A 423 -13.63 46.27 24.33
N ALA A 424 -14.44 45.37 23.77
CA ALA A 424 -14.34 43.92 23.98
C ALA A 424 -13.04 43.36 23.37
N GLN A 425 -12.68 43.78 22.14
CA GLN A 425 -11.42 43.36 21.50
C GLN A 425 -10.19 43.88 22.23
N THR A 426 -10.29 45.10 22.79
CA THR A 426 -9.21 45.66 23.63
C THR A 426 -9.02 44.86 24.92
N ALA A 427 -10.11 44.43 25.56
CA ALA A 427 -10.05 43.56 26.76
C ALA A 427 -9.44 42.18 26.43
N GLU A 428 -9.87 41.56 25.32
CA GLU A 428 -9.29 40.30 24.85
C GLU A 428 -7.78 40.44 24.57
N ARG A 429 -7.36 41.50 23.88
CA ARG A 429 -5.97 41.78 23.58
C ARG A 429 -5.13 41.93 24.85
N ARG A 430 -5.63 42.64 25.87
CA ARG A 430 -4.93 42.80 27.16
C ARG A 430 -4.76 41.46 27.87
N ALA A 431 -5.82 40.63 27.91
CA ALA A 431 -5.77 39.31 28.52
C ALA A 431 -4.78 38.38 27.82
N LEU A 432 -4.77 38.39 26.47
CA LEU A 432 -3.80 37.61 25.67
C LEU A 432 -2.36 38.08 25.89
N THR A 433 -2.11 39.40 25.94
CA THR A 433 -0.78 39.96 26.19
C THR A 433 -0.28 39.56 27.58
N ARG A 434 -1.15 39.59 28.59
CA ARG A 434 -0.82 39.14 29.94
C ARG A 434 -0.45 37.66 29.96
N LEU A 435 -1.27 36.82 29.34
CA LEU A 435 -1.01 35.38 29.23
C LEU A 435 0.31 35.09 28.50
N ASP A 436 0.65 35.84 27.42
CA ASP A 436 1.94 35.71 26.73
C ASP A 436 3.12 36.08 27.63
N SER A 437 2.97 37.16 28.40
CA SER A 437 4.01 37.60 29.34
C SER A 437 4.31 36.58 30.43
N LEU A 438 3.27 35.95 31.00
CA LEU A 438 3.41 34.86 31.97
C LEU A 438 4.07 33.63 31.31
N THR A 439 3.62 33.29 30.10
CA THR A 439 4.15 32.14 29.36
C THR A 439 5.62 32.32 28.99
N ALA A 440 6.05 33.56 28.70
CA ALA A 440 7.45 33.88 28.41
C ALA A 440 8.42 33.63 29.59
N GLN A 441 7.91 33.62 30.82
CA GLN A 441 8.69 33.31 32.03
C GLN A 441 9.00 31.82 32.18
N VAL A 442 8.31 30.94 31.42
CA VAL A 442 8.55 29.50 31.44
C VAL A 442 9.79 29.19 30.57
N THR A 443 10.98 29.38 31.12
CA THR A 443 12.25 29.15 30.39
C THR A 443 12.67 27.69 30.33
N ALA A 444 12.23 26.87 31.26
CA ALA A 444 12.57 25.46 31.36
C ALA A 444 11.32 24.60 31.61
N PRO A 445 10.52 24.29 30.57
CA PRO A 445 9.28 23.53 30.74
C PRO A 445 9.52 22.15 31.38
N ALA A 446 8.70 21.82 32.37
CA ALA A 446 8.84 20.57 33.12
C ALA A 446 8.76 19.33 32.23
N LYS A 447 7.85 19.32 31.24
CA LYS A 447 7.75 18.24 30.25
C LYS A 447 9.01 18.08 29.39
N THR A 448 9.61 19.18 28.96
CA THR A 448 10.85 19.13 28.17
C THR A 448 12.02 18.59 28.99
N ARG A 449 12.09 18.94 30.29
CA ARG A 449 13.10 18.38 31.19
C ARG A 449 12.88 16.88 31.39
N ALA A 450 11.65 16.46 31.69
CA ALA A 450 11.31 15.05 31.86
C ALA A 450 11.61 14.22 30.60
N LEU A 451 11.25 14.74 29.41
CA LEU A 451 11.59 14.10 28.14
C LEU A 451 13.11 13.99 27.95
N THR A 452 13.85 15.05 28.25
CA THR A 452 15.34 15.03 28.14
C THR A 452 15.95 13.97 29.07
N SER A 453 15.45 13.87 30.32
CA SER A 453 15.90 12.83 31.26
C SER A 453 15.58 11.42 30.75
N LEU A 454 14.35 11.19 30.29
CA LEU A 454 13.94 9.92 29.74
C LEU A 454 14.78 9.50 28.50
N LEU A 455 15.07 10.45 27.60
CA LEU A 455 15.92 10.16 26.43
C LEU A 455 17.34 9.78 26.85
N LYS A 456 17.89 10.39 27.90
CA LYS A 456 19.20 10.00 28.47
C LYS A 456 19.16 8.62 29.11
N GLU A 457 18.10 8.32 29.88
CA GLU A 457 17.90 6.99 30.48
C GLU A 457 17.78 5.88 29.43
N LEU A 458 17.14 6.18 28.30
CA LEU A 458 17.05 5.28 27.15
C LEU A 458 18.37 5.16 26.37
N GLY A 459 19.39 5.91 26.75
CA GLY A 459 20.71 5.88 26.10
C GLY A 459 20.76 6.62 24.77
N VAL A 460 19.85 7.58 24.52
CA VAL A 460 19.90 8.39 23.30
C VAL A 460 21.07 9.38 23.38
N GLY A 461 22.00 9.33 22.44
CA GLY A 461 23.19 10.15 22.41
C GLY A 461 23.95 10.03 21.08
N ARG A 462 25.08 10.76 20.98
CA ARG A 462 25.89 10.85 19.77
C ARG A 462 26.40 9.48 19.29
N ASP A 463 26.86 8.66 20.21
CA ASP A 463 27.52 7.39 19.91
C ASP A 463 26.60 6.18 20.14
N SER A 464 25.30 6.41 20.22
CA SER A 464 24.27 5.40 20.45
C SER A 464 23.53 5.03 19.17
N ASP A 465 23.17 3.77 19.03
CA ASP A 465 22.25 3.31 17.99
C ASP A 465 20.78 3.40 18.40
N THR A 466 20.50 3.85 19.64
CA THR A 466 19.13 3.99 20.15
C THR A 466 18.40 5.12 19.41
N ARG A 467 17.24 4.81 18.86
CA ARG A 467 16.39 5.72 18.10
C ARG A 467 15.05 5.87 18.76
N VAL A 468 14.57 7.10 18.83
CA VAL A 468 13.30 7.43 19.48
C VAL A 468 12.45 8.30 18.56
N VAL A 469 11.16 8.02 18.51
CA VAL A 469 10.18 8.87 17.81
C VAL A 469 9.31 9.56 18.86
N VAL A 470 9.28 10.89 18.83
CA VAL A 470 8.45 11.72 19.72
C VAL A 470 7.27 12.27 18.93
N PHE A 471 6.06 11.97 19.38
CA PHE A 471 4.82 12.48 18.77
C PHE A 471 4.28 13.69 19.50
N SER A 472 3.80 14.67 18.75
CA SER A 472 3.08 15.84 19.29
C SER A 472 1.98 16.26 18.31
N GLU A 473 0.85 16.74 18.84
CA GLU A 473 -0.24 17.32 18.03
C GLU A 473 0.09 18.72 17.49
N ARG A 474 1.11 19.39 18.05
CA ARG A 474 1.48 20.78 17.73
C ARG A 474 2.83 20.85 17.03
N ILE A 475 2.84 21.45 15.84
CA ILE A 475 4.06 21.67 15.05
C ILE A 475 5.05 22.55 15.83
N ASP A 476 4.56 23.61 16.48
CA ASP A 476 5.39 24.50 17.31
C ASP A 476 6.19 23.75 18.39
N THR A 477 5.57 22.72 19.00
CA THR A 477 6.23 21.86 19.99
C THR A 477 7.31 21.00 19.34
N ILE A 478 7.03 20.41 18.17
CA ILE A 478 7.99 19.60 17.42
C ILE A 478 9.20 20.44 17.03
N GLU A 479 8.98 21.65 16.51
CA GLU A 479 10.05 22.58 16.11
C GLU A 479 10.88 23.08 17.29
N MET A 480 10.23 23.34 18.43
CA MET A 480 10.92 23.68 19.68
C MET A 480 11.83 22.53 20.12
N LEU A 481 11.32 21.31 20.17
CA LEU A 481 12.10 20.13 20.57
C LEU A 481 13.27 19.87 19.62
N ALA A 482 13.06 19.99 18.31
CA ALA A 482 14.12 19.81 17.31
C ALA A 482 15.27 20.82 17.48
N ARG A 483 14.96 22.03 17.94
CA ARG A 483 15.95 23.09 18.21
C ARG A 483 16.70 22.86 19.53
N GLU A 484 16.01 22.39 20.58
CA GLU A 484 16.57 22.30 21.92
C GLU A 484 17.25 20.97 22.24
N LEU A 485 16.68 19.84 21.79
CA LEU A 485 17.17 18.51 22.15
C LEU A 485 18.62 18.24 21.72
N PRO A 486 19.08 18.65 20.52
CA PRO A 486 20.47 18.42 20.16
C PRO A 486 21.47 19.01 21.16
N GLY A 487 21.26 20.25 21.62
CA GLY A 487 22.08 20.87 22.63
C GLY A 487 22.00 20.22 24.00
N ARG A 488 20.78 19.80 24.42
CA ARG A 488 20.54 19.15 25.73
C ARG A 488 21.10 17.73 25.82
N LEU A 489 21.24 17.05 24.67
CA LEU A 489 21.75 15.69 24.56
C LEU A 489 23.16 15.62 23.96
N HIS A 490 23.82 16.75 23.78
CA HIS A 490 25.16 16.86 23.19
C HIS A 490 25.29 16.17 21.82
N MET A 491 24.25 16.28 20.98
CA MET A 491 24.17 15.68 19.65
C MET A 491 24.36 16.74 18.55
N PRO A 492 24.74 16.33 17.32
CA PRO A 492 24.71 17.18 16.15
C PRO A 492 23.29 17.70 15.86
N LYS A 493 23.18 18.90 15.24
CA LYS A 493 21.85 19.47 14.91
C LYS A 493 21.02 18.61 13.95
N ASP A 494 21.66 17.83 13.11
CA ASP A 494 21.05 16.93 12.14
C ASP A 494 20.60 15.58 12.73
N ALA A 495 20.94 15.32 14.01
CA ALA A 495 20.49 14.11 14.72
C ALA A 495 18.99 14.13 15.05
N VAL A 496 18.35 15.29 15.06
CA VAL A 496 16.90 15.41 15.27
C VAL A 496 16.24 15.96 14.02
N ARG A 497 15.26 15.22 13.49
CA ARG A 497 14.48 15.61 12.32
C ARG A 497 13.00 15.71 12.67
N THR A 498 12.32 16.60 12.00
CA THR A 498 10.89 16.82 12.18
C THR A 498 10.12 16.29 10.98
N LEU A 499 8.96 15.67 11.25
CA LEU A 499 8.01 15.23 10.23
C LEU A 499 6.62 15.74 10.55
N TYR A 500 5.98 16.41 9.59
CA TYR A 500 4.58 16.84 9.68
C TYR A 500 3.93 16.94 8.30
N ALA A 501 2.61 16.86 8.26
CA ALA A 501 1.82 16.66 7.05
C ALA A 501 1.95 17.75 5.97
N SER A 502 2.43 18.96 6.30
CA SER A 502 2.60 20.04 5.32
C SER A 502 3.96 19.99 4.59
N GLN A 503 4.87 19.10 4.99
CA GLN A 503 6.12 18.88 4.28
C GLN A 503 5.88 18.13 2.96
N SER A 504 6.83 18.24 2.02
CA SER A 504 6.75 17.52 0.77
C SER A 504 6.88 16.01 0.99
N ASP A 505 6.18 15.23 0.17
CA ASP A 505 6.23 13.77 0.22
C ASP A 505 7.68 13.24 0.10
N ASP A 506 8.54 13.92 -0.68
CA ASP A 506 9.96 13.55 -0.84
C ASP A 506 10.77 13.76 0.45
N THR A 507 10.51 14.87 1.17
CA THR A 507 11.14 15.14 2.46
C THR A 507 10.74 14.11 3.49
N ILE A 508 9.45 13.76 3.56
CA ILE A 508 8.94 12.75 4.48
C ILE A 508 9.61 11.40 4.18
N GLN A 509 9.58 10.97 2.93
CA GLN A 509 10.15 9.68 2.53
C GLN A 509 11.65 9.60 2.79
N SER A 510 12.43 10.59 2.36
CA SER A 510 13.88 10.60 2.57
C SER A 510 14.27 10.61 4.05
N THR A 511 13.50 11.29 4.90
CA THR A 511 13.73 11.30 6.35
C THR A 511 13.43 9.92 6.96
N VAL A 512 12.33 9.27 6.58
CA VAL A 512 11.97 7.92 7.07
C VAL A 512 13.00 6.88 6.61
N GLU A 513 13.41 6.93 5.35
CA GLU A 513 14.44 6.04 4.80
C GLU A 513 15.77 6.23 5.52
N SER A 514 16.19 7.48 5.70
CA SER A 514 17.41 7.81 6.45
C SER A 514 17.33 7.34 7.90
N PHE A 515 16.19 7.52 8.58
CA PHE A 515 15.99 7.04 9.95
C PHE A 515 16.10 5.52 10.06
N GLY A 516 15.67 4.77 9.04
CA GLY A 516 15.75 3.31 8.98
C GLY A 516 17.17 2.74 8.76
N GLN A 517 18.10 3.51 8.24
CA GLN A 517 19.46 3.03 7.90
C GLN A 517 20.32 2.78 9.15
N LYS A 518 21.10 1.68 9.15
CA LYS A 518 22.00 1.34 10.29
C LYS A 518 22.97 2.43 10.66
N ARG A 519 23.48 3.19 9.69
CA ARG A 519 24.45 4.29 9.88
C ARG A 519 23.81 5.69 9.83
N SER A 520 22.51 5.79 10.09
CA SER A 520 21.84 7.09 10.13
C SER A 520 22.44 8.00 11.21
N PRO A 521 22.61 9.30 10.98
CA PRO A 521 22.89 10.27 12.03
C PRO A 521 21.67 10.57 12.90
N ILE A 522 20.44 10.23 12.44
CA ILE A 522 19.18 10.54 13.14
C ILE A 522 18.97 9.56 14.31
N ARG A 523 18.60 10.13 15.47
CA ARG A 523 18.40 9.39 16.73
C ARG A 523 16.98 9.49 17.26
#